data_0d6d1f0e03c7cc1bc1546e4748e14a4a
#
_entry.id   0d6d1f0e03c7cc1bc1546e4748e14a4a
#
_cell.length_a   1.000
_cell.length_b   1.000
_cell.length_c   1.000
_cell.angle_alpha   90.00
_cell.angle_beta   90.00
_cell.angle_gamma   90.00
#
_symmetry.space_group_name_H-M   'P 1'
#
loop_
_entity.id
_entity.type
_entity.pdbx_description
1 polymer ?
#
loop_
_entity_poly.entity_id
_entity_poly.type
_entity_poly.pdbx_seq_one_letter_code
_entity_poly.pdbx_strand_id
1 'polypeptide(L)'
;GKVTVNDITETARKYVPEMREKGADVVVVVAHSGLSADPYQVMAENSVYYLSEVPGVDAILFGHAHAVFPGKDFASIKGADIDKGTLNGVPAVMPGMWGDHLGVVDLVLNNDSGSWKVTGSKADARPIYDAAAKKSLAAEDQKLLDVLKHDHDATREFVSKPIGKSADNMYSYLALVQ
;
A
#
# COMPACT_ATOMS: atom_id res chain seq x y z
N GLY A 1 17.65 20.36 -12.73
CA GLY A 1 18.60 19.57 -11.97
C GLY A 1 18.49 18.11 -12.37
N LYS A 2 19.56 17.35 -12.27
CA LYS A 2 19.52 15.90 -12.55
C LYS A 2 19.33 15.19 -11.21
N VAL A 3 18.30 14.37 -11.12
CA VAL A 3 18.05 13.49 -9.98
C VAL A 3 18.59 12.10 -10.32
N THR A 4 19.32 11.49 -9.41
CA THR A 4 19.76 10.10 -9.50
C THR A 4 18.90 9.28 -8.54
N VAL A 5 18.38 8.14 -9.00
CA VAL A 5 17.62 7.20 -8.19
C VAL A 5 18.46 5.96 -7.96
N ASN A 6 18.50 5.49 -6.71
CA ASN A 6 19.16 4.25 -6.32
C ASN A 6 18.14 3.15 -6.12
N ASP A 7 18.59 1.90 -6.20
CA ASP A 7 17.79 0.73 -5.86
C ASP A 7 17.26 0.82 -4.42
N ILE A 8 15.97 0.53 -4.22
CA ILE A 8 15.33 0.68 -2.91
C ILE A 8 15.81 -0.36 -1.89
N THR A 9 16.09 -1.60 -2.33
CA THR A 9 16.57 -2.67 -1.45
C THR A 9 18.01 -2.42 -1.02
N GLU A 10 18.89 -2.03 -1.96
CA GLU A 10 20.27 -1.66 -1.64
C GLU A 10 20.33 -0.42 -0.74
N THR A 11 19.44 0.53 -0.98
CA THR A 11 19.28 1.71 -0.13
C THR A 11 18.86 1.33 1.29
N ALA A 12 17.88 0.44 1.43
CA ALA A 12 17.45 -0.07 2.73
C ALA A 12 18.58 -0.82 3.46
N ARG A 13 19.30 -1.70 2.75
CA ARG A 13 20.47 -2.43 3.31
C ARG A 13 21.54 -1.50 3.86
N LYS A 14 21.71 -0.32 3.25
CA LYS A 14 22.66 0.70 3.71
C LYS A 14 22.15 1.49 4.90
N TYR A 15 20.92 1.99 4.83
CA TYR A 15 20.44 2.98 5.79
C TYR A 15 19.73 2.38 7.01
N VAL A 16 19.16 1.18 6.95
CA VAL A 16 18.53 0.56 8.11
C VAL A 16 19.55 0.33 9.25
N PRO A 17 20.74 -0.25 9.01
CA PRO A 17 21.79 -0.34 10.05
C PRO A 17 22.20 1.03 10.59
N GLU A 18 22.38 2.03 9.74
CA GLU A 18 22.71 3.38 10.15
C GLU A 18 21.65 4.01 11.06
N MET A 19 20.36 3.80 10.77
CA MET A 19 19.26 4.25 11.62
C MET A 19 19.32 3.59 13.00
N ARG A 20 19.61 2.27 13.05
CA ARG A 20 19.78 1.53 14.31
C ARG A 20 20.96 2.05 15.12
N GLU A 21 22.11 2.29 14.50
CA GLU A 21 23.28 2.87 15.15
C GLU A 21 23.00 4.27 15.72
N LYS A 22 22.14 5.04 15.06
CA LYS A 22 21.70 6.36 15.51
C LYS A 22 20.57 6.32 16.56
N GLY A 23 20.19 5.14 17.04
CA GLY A 23 19.24 4.95 18.13
C GLY A 23 17.78 4.76 17.71
N ALA A 24 17.50 4.40 16.45
CA ALA A 24 16.16 4.02 16.06
C ALA A 24 15.78 2.65 16.66
N ASP A 25 14.82 2.63 17.55
CA ASP A 25 14.28 1.39 18.16
C ASP A 25 13.33 0.64 17.23
N VAL A 26 12.62 1.34 16.35
CA VAL A 26 11.69 0.76 15.36
C VAL A 26 11.94 1.40 14.02
N VAL A 27 12.10 0.58 12.97
CA VAL A 27 12.28 1.04 11.58
C VAL A 27 11.12 0.57 10.73
N VAL A 28 10.36 1.52 10.21
CA VAL A 28 9.23 1.28 9.30
C VAL A 28 9.62 1.71 7.89
N VAL A 29 9.47 0.80 6.94
CA VAL A 29 9.68 1.10 5.52
C VAL A 29 8.35 1.51 4.90
N VAL A 30 8.34 2.67 4.23
CA VAL A 30 7.22 3.11 3.38
C VAL A 30 7.70 3.08 1.94
N ALA A 31 7.18 2.14 1.15
CA ALA A 31 7.66 1.88 -0.21
C ALA A 31 6.56 2.03 -1.27
N HIS A 32 6.82 2.83 -2.30
CA HIS A 32 6.01 2.80 -3.53
C HIS A 32 6.55 1.72 -4.47
N SER A 33 6.31 0.46 -4.11
CA SER A 33 6.75 -0.74 -4.82
C SER A 33 5.77 -1.88 -4.50
N GLY A 34 5.56 -2.79 -5.44
CA GLY A 34 4.71 -3.96 -5.27
C GLY A 34 5.45 -5.15 -4.66
N LEU A 35 4.72 -6.25 -4.52
CA LEU A 35 5.23 -7.53 -4.02
C LEU A 35 5.36 -8.52 -5.17
N SER A 36 6.59 -8.94 -5.46
CA SER A 36 6.92 -10.10 -6.29
C SER A 36 8.02 -10.90 -5.63
N ALA A 37 7.96 -12.24 -5.76
CA ALA A 37 9.00 -13.17 -5.33
C ALA A 37 9.87 -13.64 -6.52
N ASP A 38 9.84 -12.95 -7.66
CA ASP A 38 10.76 -13.19 -8.77
C ASP A 38 12.21 -12.99 -8.32
N PRO A 39 13.19 -13.63 -8.99
CA PRO A 39 14.60 -13.46 -8.64
C PRO A 39 15.01 -11.99 -8.57
N TYR A 40 15.78 -11.63 -7.54
CA TYR A 40 16.22 -10.25 -7.32
C TYR A 40 16.90 -9.65 -8.55
N GLN A 41 16.47 -8.48 -8.90
CA GLN A 41 17.11 -7.64 -9.92
C GLN A 41 17.24 -6.22 -9.37
N VAL A 42 18.40 -5.62 -9.59
CA VAL A 42 18.64 -4.23 -9.23
C VAL A 42 17.67 -3.32 -10.01
N MET A 43 17.05 -2.38 -9.32
CA MET A 43 16.02 -1.48 -9.87
C MET A 43 14.72 -2.19 -10.29
N ALA A 44 14.43 -3.38 -9.74
CA ALA A 44 13.14 -4.03 -9.98
C ALA A 44 11.98 -3.18 -9.44
N GLU A 45 10.88 -3.17 -10.18
CA GLU A 45 9.68 -2.41 -9.86
C GLU A 45 8.99 -2.91 -8.58
N ASN A 46 8.95 -4.24 -8.38
CA ASN A 46 8.25 -4.89 -7.29
C ASN A 46 9.24 -5.55 -6.33
N SER A 47 9.82 -4.78 -5.42
CA SER A 47 10.96 -5.19 -4.57
C SER A 47 10.61 -5.40 -3.10
N VAL A 48 9.33 -5.36 -2.71
CA VAL A 48 8.93 -5.46 -1.30
C VAL A 48 9.32 -6.79 -0.66
N TYR A 49 9.34 -7.88 -1.44
CA TYR A 49 9.84 -9.17 -0.97
C TYR A 49 11.25 -9.03 -0.37
N TYR A 50 12.16 -8.40 -1.11
CA TYR A 50 13.55 -8.21 -0.70
C TYR A 50 13.74 -7.14 0.38
N LEU A 51 12.84 -6.17 0.48
CA LEU A 51 12.81 -5.23 1.61
C LEU A 51 12.49 -5.98 2.92
N SER A 52 11.62 -7.01 2.89
CA SER A 52 11.32 -7.81 4.08
C SER A 52 12.48 -8.72 4.53
N GLU A 53 13.48 -8.92 3.68
CA GLU A 53 14.71 -9.65 4.01
C GLU A 53 15.81 -8.76 4.59
N VAL A 54 15.61 -7.43 4.61
CA VAL A 54 16.61 -6.49 5.16
C VAL A 54 16.59 -6.55 6.68
N PRO A 55 17.71 -6.97 7.33
CA PRO A 55 17.76 -7.06 8.78
C PRO A 55 17.51 -5.70 9.43
N GLY A 56 16.65 -5.69 10.45
CA GLY A 56 16.33 -4.47 11.19
C GLY A 56 15.12 -3.69 10.67
N VAL A 57 14.43 -4.16 9.65
CA VAL A 57 13.10 -3.66 9.26
C VAL A 57 12.05 -4.30 10.16
N ASP A 58 11.20 -3.49 10.81
CA ASP A 58 10.16 -3.96 11.74
C ASP A 58 8.76 -3.95 11.13
N ALA A 59 8.51 -3.13 10.12
CA ALA A 59 7.24 -3.10 9.40
C ALA A 59 7.41 -2.52 7.98
N ILE A 60 6.51 -2.91 7.07
CA ILE A 60 6.49 -2.40 5.70
C ILE A 60 5.08 -1.95 5.31
N LEU A 61 4.95 -0.67 4.94
CA LEU A 61 3.75 -0.12 4.30
C LEU A 61 4.06 0.04 2.81
N PHE A 62 3.29 -0.59 1.95
CA PHE A 62 3.62 -0.61 0.52
C PHE A 62 2.39 -0.48 -0.39
N GLY A 63 2.63 -0.28 -1.69
CA GLY A 63 1.56 -0.01 -2.64
C GLY A 63 1.94 -0.38 -4.07
N HIS A 64 1.70 0.52 -5.04
CA HIS A 64 2.03 0.42 -6.45
C HIS A 64 1.17 -0.58 -7.26
N ALA A 65 1.12 -1.85 -6.86
CA ALA A 65 0.42 -2.91 -7.60
C ALA A 65 -1.12 -2.85 -7.48
N HIS A 66 -1.68 -1.92 -6.69
CA HIS A 66 -3.11 -1.76 -6.47
C HIS A 66 -3.81 -3.05 -5.96
N ALA A 67 -3.07 -3.93 -5.31
CA ALA A 67 -3.57 -5.16 -4.74
C ALA A 67 -3.69 -5.06 -3.21
N VAL A 68 -4.27 -6.07 -2.58
CA VAL A 68 -4.48 -6.10 -1.13
C VAL A 68 -3.58 -7.16 -0.51
N PHE A 69 -2.66 -6.73 0.39
CA PHE A 69 -1.88 -7.62 1.24
C PHE A 69 -2.09 -7.22 2.72
N PRO A 70 -2.34 -8.19 3.62
CA PRO A 70 -2.49 -9.62 3.38
C PRO A 70 -3.74 -9.95 2.56
N GLY A 71 -3.62 -10.89 1.64
CA GLY A 71 -4.70 -11.29 0.75
C GLY A 71 -4.42 -12.59 0.02
N LYS A 72 -5.48 -13.25 -0.46
CA LYS A 72 -5.41 -14.59 -1.05
C LYS A 72 -4.48 -14.69 -2.26
N ASP A 73 -4.36 -13.59 -3.02
CA ASP A 73 -3.51 -13.54 -4.23
C ASP A 73 -2.03 -13.75 -3.92
N PHE A 74 -1.64 -13.52 -2.66
CA PHE A 74 -0.26 -13.66 -2.20
C PHE A 74 -0.01 -14.92 -1.35
N ALA A 75 -1.02 -15.77 -1.15
CA ALA A 75 -0.91 -16.96 -0.30
C ALA A 75 0.13 -17.98 -0.81
N SER A 76 0.44 -17.98 -2.10
CA SER A 76 1.44 -18.87 -2.71
C SER A 76 2.88 -18.33 -2.61
N ILE A 77 3.07 -17.08 -2.21
CA ILE A 77 4.41 -16.50 -2.06
C ILE A 77 5.10 -17.12 -0.85
N LYS A 78 6.27 -17.69 -1.06
CA LYS A 78 7.09 -18.24 0.01
C LYS A 78 7.41 -17.15 1.04
N GLY A 79 7.20 -17.43 2.31
CA GLY A 79 7.43 -16.46 3.39
C GLY A 79 6.27 -15.52 3.67
N ALA A 80 5.21 -15.52 2.85
CA ALA A 80 3.98 -14.80 3.16
C ALA A 80 3.11 -15.61 4.13
N ASP A 81 2.70 -14.99 5.22
CA ASP A 81 1.67 -15.48 6.15
C ASP A 81 0.49 -14.50 6.07
N ILE A 82 -0.52 -14.87 5.30
CA ILE A 82 -1.67 -13.98 5.05
C ILE A 82 -2.63 -13.88 6.25
N ASP A 83 -2.54 -14.79 7.21
CA ASP A 83 -3.36 -14.75 8.44
C ASP A 83 -2.78 -13.79 9.47
N LYS A 84 -1.45 -13.71 9.54
CA LYS A 84 -0.73 -12.75 10.39
C LYS A 84 -0.45 -11.43 9.70
N GLY A 85 -0.50 -11.40 8.37
CA GLY A 85 -0.10 -10.24 7.59
C GLY A 85 1.40 -10.00 7.62
N THR A 86 2.21 -11.07 7.50
CA THR A 86 3.67 -10.95 7.52
C THR A 86 4.30 -11.47 6.22
N LEU A 87 5.44 -10.91 5.89
CA LEU A 87 6.30 -11.35 4.78
C LEU A 87 7.71 -11.57 5.34
N ASN A 88 8.21 -12.81 5.24
CA ASN A 88 9.45 -13.25 5.89
C ASN A 88 9.50 -12.91 7.41
N GLY A 89 8.34 -12.94 8.07
CA GLY A 89 8.19 -12.59 9.50
C GLY A 89 8.03 -11.09 9.79
N VAL A 90 8.19 -10.21 8.80
CA VAL A 90 8.00 -8.77 8.93
C VAL A 90 6.53 -8.41 8.63
N PRO A 91 5.81 -7.72 9.52
CA PRO A 91 4.44 -7.27 9.24
C PRO A 91 4.44 -6.30 8.06
N ALA A 92 3.55 -6.53 7.13
CA ALA A 92 3.47 -5.78 5.90
C ALA A 92 2.01 -5.53 5.50
N VAL A 93 1.70 -4.39 4.90
CA VAL A 93 0.36 -4.09 4.42
C VAL A 93 0.38 -3.31 3.10
N MET A 94 -0.46 -3.75 2.17
CA MET A 94 -0.81 -3.03 0.93
C MET A 94 -2.33 -2.89 0.88
N PRO A 95 -2.88 -1.68 1.04
CA PRO A 95 -4.31 -1.46 1.27
C PRO A 95 -5.13 -1.24 -0.01
N GLY A 96 -4.74 -1.84 -1.14
CA GLY A 96 -5.49 -1.68 -2.39
C GLY A 96 -5.27 -0.33 -3.06
N MET A 97 -6.34 0.33 -3.47
CA MET A 97 -6.29 1.60 -4.19
C MET A 97 -7.49 2.50 -3.84
N TRP A 98 -7.34 3.80 -4.09
CA TRP A 98 -8.39 4.83 -3.94
C TRP A 98 -9.06 4.88 -2.57
N GLY A 99 -8.40 4.36 -1.53
CA GLY A 99 -8.95 4.32 -0.18
C GLY A 99 -10.01 3.23 0.03
N ASP A 100 -10.01 2.16 -0.77
CA ASP A 100 -10.94 1.05 -0.64
C ASP A 100 -10.68 0.18 0.61
N HIS A 101 -9.46 0.24 1.15
CA HIS A 101 -9.09 -0.43 2.40
C HIS A 101 -8.31 0.50 3.33
N LEU A 102 -8.40 0.25 4.62
CA LEU A 102 -7.51 0.79 5.64
C LEU A 102 -6.45 -0.26 6.00
N GLY A 103 -5.19 0.03 5.69
CA GLY A 103 -4.05 -0.78 6.14
C GLY A 103 -3.74 -0.50 7.61
N VAL A 104 -3.65 -1.55 8.42
CA VAL A 104 -3.32 -1.47 9.85
C VAL A 104 -2.15 -2.39 10.14
N VAL A 105 -1.15 -1.88 10.85
CA VAL A 105 -0.05 -2.67 11.39
C VAL A 105 0.03 -2.42 12.89
N ASP A 106 -0.19 -3.48 13.66
CA ASP A 106 -0.04 -3.45 15.12
C ASP A 106 1.32 -4.06 15.49
N LEU A 107 2.11 -3.32 16.27
CA LEU A 107 3.39 -3.77 16.80
C LEU A 107 3.29 -3.84 18.34
N VAL A 108 3.65 -4.99 18.91
CA VAL A 108 3.83 -5.14 20.35
C VAL A 108 5.27 -4.83 20.68
N LEU A 109 5.48 -3.81 21.49
CA LEU A 109 6.81 -3.34 21.89
C LEU A 109 7.12 -3.73 23.33
N ASN A 110 8.37 -4.13 23.60
CA ASN A 110 8.89 -4.41 24.94
C ASN A 110 10.20 -3.63 25.17
N ASN A 111 10.40 -3.11 26.38
CA ASN A 111 11.57 -2.33 26.78
C ASN A 111 12.27 -2.87 28.04
N ASP A 112 12.26 -4.17 28.27
CA ASP A 112 12.88 -4.77 29.48
C ASP A 112 14.40 -4.60 29.51
N SER A 113 15.05 -4.35 28.37
CA SER A 113 16.50 -4.18 28.25
C SER A 113 16.99 -2.73 28.10
N GLY A 114 16.10 -1.74 28.25
CA GLY A 114 16.42 -0.34 28.05
C GLY A 114 16.42 0.14 26.59
N SER A 115 16.08 -0.75 25.65
CA SER A 115 15.77 -0.42 24.25
C SER A 115 14.48 -1.09 23.83
N TRP A 116 13.68 -0.43 23.02
CA TRP A 116 12.42 -0.98 22.53
C TRP A 116 12.66 -2.08 21.48
N LYS A 117 11.95 -3.17 21.60
CA LYS A 117 12.00 -4.30 20.65
C LYS A 117 10.60 -4.71 20.26
N VAL A 118 10.40 -5.02 18.99
CA VAL A 118 9.16 -5.64 18.52
C VAL A 118 9.14 -7.10 18.95
N THR A 119 8.16 -7.47 19.77
CA THR A 119 7.98 -8.84 20.31
C THR A 119 6.77 -9.56 19.73
N GLY A 120 5.92 -8.84 19.02
CA GLY A 120 4.78 -9.39 18.30
C GLY A 120 4.25 -8.37 17.30
N SER A 121 3.57 -8.88 16.29
CA SER A 121 2.98 -8.03 15.25
C SER A 121 1.78 -8.68 14.59
N LYS A 122 0.92 -7.84 14.02
CA LYS A 122 -0.15 -8.24 13.12
C LYS A 122 -0.34 -7.14 12.08
N ALA A 123 -0.58 -7.51 10.84
CA ALA A 123 -1.04 -6.58 9.82
C ALA A 123 -2.38 -7.04 9.22
N ASP A 124 -3.19 -6.08 8.81
CA ASP A 124 -4.55 -6.30 8.31
C ASP A 124 -4.92 -5.21 7.31
N ALA A 125 -5.63 -5.57 6.26
CA ALA A 125 -6.19 -4.64 5.29
C ALA A 125 -7.73 -4.69 5.40
N ARG A 126 -8.31 -3.67 6.03
CA ARG A 126 -9.74 -3.59 6.36
C ARG A 126 -10.50 -2.90 5.24
N PRO A 127 -11.42 -3.58 4.55
CA PRO A 127 -12.22 -2.93 3.52
C PRO A 127 -13.17 -1.90 4.14
N ILE A 128 -13.43 -0.80 3.42
CA ILE A 128 -14.43 0.20 3.80
C ILE A 128 -15.78 -0.07 3.17
N TYR A 129 -15.85 -0.95 2.17
CA TYR A 129 -17.05 -1.27 1.42
C TYR A 129 -17.12 -2.77 1.11
N ASP A 130 -18.28 -3.38 1.33
CA ASP A 130 -18.60 -4.74 0.91
C ASP A 130 -19.24 -4.69 -0.47
N ALA A 131 -18.48 -5.08 -1.50
CA ALA A 131 -18.95 -5.06 -2.89
C ALA A 131 -20.05 -6.10 -3.17
N ALA A 132 -20.04 -7.25 -2.47
CA ALA A 132 -21.03 -8.30 -2.64
C ALA A 132 -22.38 -7.91 -2.02
N ALA A 133 -22.34 -7.37 -0.80
CA ALA A 133 -23.52 -6.87 -0.10
C ALA A 133 -23.94 -5.45 -0.53
N LYS A 134 -23.12 -4.78 -1.36
CA LYS A 134 -23.29 -3.37 -1.77
C LYS A 134 -23.52 -2.43 -0.58
N LYS A 135 -22.72 -2.62 0.47
CA LYS A 135 -22.87 -1.93 1.75
C LYS A 135 -21.57 -1.30 2.21
N SER A 136 -21.66 -0.07 2.71
CA SER A 136 -20.54 0.57 3.43
C SER A 136 -20.29 -0.19 4.74
N LEU A 137 -19.01 -0.44 5.05
CA LEU A 137 -18.54 -1.05 6.29
C LEU A 137 -18.05 0.01 7.30
N ALA A 138 -17.86 1.26 6.83
CA ALA A 138 -17.50 2.40 7.66
C ALA A 138 -18.57 3.48 7.58
N ALA A 139 -18.82 4.18 8.68
CA ALA A 139 -19.67 5.35 8.69
C ALA A 139 -18.94 6.55 8.06
N GLU A 140 -19.70 7.40 7.39
CA GLU A 140 -19.18 8.66 6.86
C GLU A 140 -18.86 9.64 8.02
N ASP A 141 -17.76 10.36 7.90
CA ASP A 141 -17.44 11.47 8.82
C ASP A 141 -18.05 12.76 8.28
N GLN A 142 -19.07 13.26 8.97
CA GLN A 142 -19.79 14.48 8.55
C GLN A 142 -18.89 15.69 8.44
N LYS A 143 -17.87 15.84 9.29
CA LYS A 143 -16.95 16.98 9.22
C LYS A 143 -16.10 16.95 7.95
N LEU A 144 -15.66 15.76 7.53
CA LEU A 144 -14.94 15.58 6.26
C LEU A 144 -15.86 15.89 5.07
N LEU A 145 -17.11 15.41 5.10
CA LEU A 145 -18.08 15.72 4.05
C LEU A 145 -18.32 17.22 3.92
N ASP A 146 -18.48 17.93 5.03
CA ASP A 146 -18.71 19.37 5.04
C ASP A 146 -17.49 20.14 4.47
N VAL A 147 -16.27 19.75 4.83
CA VAL A 147 -15.03 20.37 4.32
C VAL A 147 -14.88 20.14 2.82
N LEU A 148 -15.17 18.93 2.33
CA LEU A 148 -14.98 18.55 0.93
C LEU A 148 -16.14 18.93 0.01
N LYS A 149 -17.29 19.35 0.59
CA LYS A 149 -18.52 19.59 -0.17
C LYS A 149 -18.36 20.58 -1.31
N HIS A 150 -17.68 21.68 -1.09
CA HIS A 150 -17.48 22.73 -2.10
C HIS A 150 -16.72 22.17 -3.32
N ASP A 151 -15.60 21.46 -3.10
CA ASP A 151 -14.75 20.94 -4.18
C ASP A 151 -15.43 19.77 -4.89
N HIS A 152 -16.18 18.95 -4.14
CA HIS A 152 -16.98 17.88 -4.70
C HIS A 152 -18.07 18.39 -5.63
N ASP A 153 -18.83 19.39 -5.18
CA ASP A 153 -19.92 19.98 -5.97
C ASP A 153 -19.38 20.69 -7.23
N ALA A 154 -18.29 21.45 -7.10
CA ALA A 154 -17.63 22.10 -8.22
C ALA A 154 -17.10 21.08 -9.25
N THR A 155 -16.53 19.99 -8.79
CA THR A 155 -16.07 18.89 -9.67
C THR A 155 -17.25 18.26 -10.40
N ARG A 156 -18.34 17.95 -9.71
CA ARG A 156 -19.55 17.38 -10.32
C ARG A 156 -20.15 18.33 -11.35
N GLU A 157 -20.22 19.60 -11.07
CA GLU A 157 -20.69 20.63 -12.03
C GLU A 157 -19.80 20.63 -13.27
N PHE A 158 -18.47 20.63 -13.09
CA PHE A 158 -17.51 20.64 -14.19
C PHE A 158 -17.64 19.41 -15.10
N VAL A 159 -17.65 18.20 -14.54
CA VAL A 159 -17.70 16.95 -15.33
C VAL A 159 -19.08 16.68 -15.94
N SER A 160 -20.14 17.33 -15.42
CA SER A 160 -21.50 17.18 -15.94
C SER A 160 -21.82 18.15 -17.07
N LYS A 161 -20.93 19.10 -17.39
CA LYS A 161 -21.14 20.04 -18.51
C LYS A 161 -21.14 19.29 -19.84
N PRO A 162 -22.17 19.46 -20.68
CA PRO A 162 -22.17 18.88 -22.02
C PRO A 162 -21.01 19.47 -22.83
N ILE A 163 -20.17 18.61 -23.37
CA ILE A 163 -19.05 19.00 -24.26
C ILE A 163 -19.38 18.83 -25.73
N GLY A 164 -20.47 18.16 -26.05
CA GLY A 164 -20.95 17.94 -27.41
C GLY A 164 -22.24 17.13 -27.43
N LYS A 165 -22.75 16.94 -28.65
CA LYS A 165 -23.89 16.05 -28.94
C LYS A 165 -23.50 15.11 -30.05
N SER A 166 -23.86 13.81 -29.95
CA SER A 166 -23.81 12.85 -31.03
C SER A 166 -25.23 12.56 -31.52
N ALA A 167 -25.42 12.51 -32.82
CA ALA A 167 -26.68 12.10 -33.42
C ALA A 167 -26.85 10.58 -33.41
N ASP A 168 -25.71 9.85 -33.38
CA ASP A 168 -25.68 8.40 -33.45
C ASP A 168 -24.89 7.81 -32.27
N ASN A 169 -24.99 6.48 -32.11
CA ASN A 169 -24.24 5.75 -31.11
C ASN A 169 -22.74 5.85 -31.40
N MET A 170 -21.95 6.12 -30.34
CA MET A 170 -20.49 6.09 -30.38
C MET A 170 -20.01 4.77 -29.80
N TYR A 171 -19.21 4.04 -30.59
CA TYR A 171 -18.65 2.75 -30.18
C TYR A 171 -17.14 2.89 -29.94
N SER A 172 -16.64 2.28 -28.88
CA SER A 172 -15.20 2.24 -28.57
C SER A 172 -14.45 1.12 -29.28
N TYR A 173 -15.12 0.29 -30.07
CA TYR A 173 -14.50 -0.81 -30.81
C TYR A 173 -13.88 -0.30 -32.12
N LEU A 174 -12.57 -0.51 -32.28
CA LEU A 174 -11.82 -0.06 -33.45
C LEU A 174 -12.43 -0.49 -34.80
N ALA A 175 -13.05 -1.69 -34.85
CA ALA A 175 -13.70 -2.25 -36.03
C ALA A 175 -15.01 -1.54 -36.42
N LEU A 176 -15.54 -0.66 -35.58
CA LEU A 176 -16.79 0.06 -35.80
C LEU A 176 -16.60 1.58 -35.94
N VAL A 177 -15.36 2.05 -35.97
CA VAL A 177 -14.96 3.47 -36.09
C VAL A 177 -14.44 3.78 -37.50
N GLN A 178 -14.83 2.99 -38.50
CA GLN A 178 -14.53 3.29 -39.91
C GLN A 178 -15.63 4.08 -40.59
#